data_4da5619429ec995706b65fc9f7653acd
#
_entry.id   4da5619429ec995706b65fc9f7653acd
#
_cell.length_a   1.000
_cell.length_b   1.000
_cell.length_c   1.000
_cell.angle_alpha   90.00
_cell.angle_beta   90.00
_cell.angle_gamma   90.00
#
_symmetry.space_group_name_H-M   'P 1'
#
loop_
_entity.id
_entity.type
_entity.pdbx_description
1 polymer ?
#
loop_
_entity_poly.entity_id
_entity_poly.type
_entity_poly.pdbx_seq_one_letter_code
_entity_poly.pdbx_strand_id
1 'polypeptide(L)'
;MTAKQRLHRALLDLYRRLPERWQLRIVHLVAPTHSVGALALIRADDGALLLVRHTYKEGWGVPGGLVKAGEHPADAVVREAREEVGLTIEVTGEPAVVVDPPTRRVDVIYPSRVAAGASSDARPNSVEIAEAVWHAAGQLPRLQPEAAGAIAALARREAQAGSGGAV
;
A
#
# COMPACT_ATOMS: atom_id res chain seq x y z
N MET A 1 -9.37 45.64 0.34
CA MET A 1 -8.33 44.60 0.38
C MET A 1 -7.33 44.92 1.46
N THR A 2 -7.12 43.99 2.40
CA THR A 2 -6.15 44.16 3.48
C THR A 2 -4.70 44.01 2.94
N ALA A 3 -3.71 44.55 3.68
CA ALA A 3 -2.29 44.38 3.32
C ALA A 3 -1.89 42.88 3.14
N LYS A 4 -2.43 42.00 3.98
CA LYS A 4 -2.25 40.56 3.92
C LYS A 4 -2.75 39.95 2.59
N GLN A 5 -3.91 40.41 2.11
CA GLN A 5 -4.46 39.96 0.82
C GLN A 5 -3.64 40.44 -0.39
N ARG A 6 -3.08 41.65 -0.32
CA ARG A 6 -2.20 42.18 -1.38
C ARG A 6 -0.89 41.41 -1.47
N LEU A 7 -0.27 41.11 -0.32
CA LEU A 7 0.95 40.30 -0.25
C LEU A 7 0.69 38.88 -0.78
N HIS A 8 -0.39 38.24 -0.36
CA HIS A 8 -0.75 36.89 -0.84
C HIS A 8 -0.96 36.86 -2.36
N ARG A 9 -1.62 37.88 -2.92
CA ARG A 9 -1.82 37.99 -4.37
C ARG A 9 -0.50 38.16 -5.13
N ALA A 10 0.38 39.01 -4.63
CA ALA A 10 1.71 39.20 -5.22
C ALA A 10 2.55 37.90 -5.21
N LEU A 11 2.49 37.14 -4.13
CA LEU A 11 3.17 35.84 -4.03
C LEU A 11 2.60 34.82 -5.04
N LEU A 12 1.28 34.77 -5.21
CA LEU A 12 0.65 33.90 -6.21
C LEU A 12 1.02 34.29 -7.64
N ASP A 13 1.07 35.61 -7.94
CA ASP A 13 1.48 36.10 -9.26
C ASP A 13 2.94 35.77 -9.56
N LEU A 14 3.83 35.86 -8.55
CA LEU A 14 5.22 35.44 -8.67
C LEU A 14 5.32 33.91 -8.89
N TYR A 15 4.59 33.10 -8.09
CA TYR A 15 4.55 31.66 -8.23
C TYR A 15 4.10 31.20 -9.62
N ARG A 16 3.07 31.86 -10.19
CA ARG A 16 2.56 31.54 -11.55
C ARG A 16 3.58 31.83 -12.67
N ARG A 17 4.56 32.73 -12.44
CA ARG A 17 5.62 33.04 -13.42
C ARG A 17 6.80 32.08 -13.36
N LEU A 18 6.87 31.26 -12.33
CA LEU A 18 7.95 30.26 -12.20
C LEU A 18 7.74 29.11 -13.21
N PRO A 19 8.82 28.57 -13.79
CA PRO A 19 8.74 27.32 -14.54
C PRO A 19 8.15 26.20 -13.68
N GLU A 20 7.38 25.30 -14.30
CA GLU A 20 6.66 24.22 -13.62
C GLU A 20 7.54 23.39 -12.67
N ARG A 21 8.79 23.09 -13.09
CA ARG A 21 9.78 22.39 -12.26
C ARG A 21 10.07 23.08 -10.91
N TRP A 22 10.00 24.42 -10.87
CA TRP A 22 10.21 25.18 -9.65
C TRP A 22 8.95 25.25 -8.81
N GLN A 23 7.78 25.35 -9.45
CA GLN A 23 6.50 25.26 -8.74
C GLN A 23 6.38 23.93 -8.01
N LEU A 24 6.67 22.80 -8.66
CA LEU A 24 6.69 21.47 -8.05
C LEU A 24 7.69 21.37 -6.88
N ARG A 25 8.90 21.93 -7.03
CA ARG A 25 9.89 21.94 -5.93
C ARG A 25 9.40 22.71 -4.70
N ILE A 26 8.77 23.85 -4.90
CA ILE A 26 8.19 24.64 -3.81
C ILE A 26 7.09 23.86 -3.11
N VAL A 27 6.20 23.22 -3.87
CA VAL A 27 5.15 22.36 -3.30
C VAL A 27 5.76 21.25 -2.45
N HIS A 28 6.76 20.54 -2.94
CA HIS A 28 7.43 19.46 -2.19
C HIS A 28 8.15 19.96 -0.91
N LEU A 29 8.58 21.22 -0.87
CA LEU A 29 9.23 21.81 0.31
C LEU A 29 8.22 22.24 1.39
N VAL A 30 7.02 22.69 1.00
CA VAL A 30 6.04 23.25 1.95
C VAL A 30 4.87 22.34 2.25
N ALA A 31 4.56 21.39 1.36
CA ALA A 31 3.51 20.40 1.58
C ALA A 31 3.99 19.30 2.54
N PRO A 32 3.14 18.84 3.45
CA PRO A 32 3.48 17.66 4.26
C PRO A 32 3.67 16.45 3.35
N THR A 33 4.86 15.83 3.40
CA THR A 33 5.15 14.61 2.65
C THR A 33 4.67 13.40 3.43
N HIS A 34 4.13 12.42 2.72
CA HIS A 34 3.78 11.11 3.24
C HIS A 34 4.60 10.04 2.50
N SER A 35 5.05 9.02 3.21
CA SER A 35 5.54 7.81 2.56
C SER A 35 4.35 7.00 2.02
N VAL A 36 4.51 6.41 0.85
CA VAL A 36 3.49 5.55 0.25
C VAL A 36 3.97 4.11 0.34
N GLY A 37 3.20 3.29 1.03
CA GLY A 37 3.35 1.84 1.07
C GLY A 37 2.39 1.17 0.11
N ALA A 38 2.78 0.00 -0.39
CA ALA A 38 1.92 -0.88 -1.17
C ALA A 38 1.93 -2.27 -0.54
N LEU A 39 0.75 -2.79 -0.20
CA LEU A 39 0.56 -4.06 0.52
C LEU A 39 -0.24 -5.03 -0.34
N ALA A 40 0.20 -6.28 -0.42
CA ALA A 40 -0.47 -7.36 -1.14
C ALA A 40 -1.27 -8.24 -0.17
N LEU A 41 -2.59 -8.27 -0.30
CA LEU A 41 -3.43 -9.28 0.35
C LEU A 41 -3.56 -10.47 -0.60
N ILE A 42 -2.60 -11.41 -0.52
CA ILE A 42 -2.50 -12.55 -1.41
C ILE A 42 -3.37 -13.68 -0.85
N ARG A 43 -4.44 -14.03 -1.59
CA ARG A 43 -5.34 -15.13 -1.23
C ARG A 43 -5.10 -16.33 -2.14
N ALA A 44 -5.11 -17.51 -1.54
CA ALA A 44 -5.16 -18.78 -2.27
C ALA A 44 -6.60 -19.11 -2.67
N ASP A 45 -6.78 -20.11 -3.55
CA ASP A 45 -8.11 -20.52 -4.06
C ASP A 45 -9.05 -21.04 -2.96
N ASP A 46 -8.50 -21.60 -1.87
CA ASP A 46 -9.24 -22.04 -0.69
C ASP A 46 -9.56 -20.91 0.30
N GLY A 47 -9.19 -19.68 -0.03
CA GLY A 47 -9.38 -18.50 0.80
C GLY A 47 -8.28 -18.27 1.86
N ALA A 48 -7.26 -19.12 1.94
CA ALA A 48 -6.13 -18.89 2.82
C ALA A 48 -5.41 -17.59 2.47
N LEU A 49 -4.92 -16.87 3.48
CA LEU A 49 -4.19 -15.62 3.33
C LEU A 49 -2.70 -15.84 3.61
N LEU A 50 -1.86 -15.37 2.71
CA LEU A 50 -0.42 -15.38 2.93
C LEU A 50 -0.01 -14.30 3.93
N LEU A 51 0.61 -14.71 5.01
CA LEU A 51 1.20 -13.81 5.99
C LEU A 51 2.71 -14.02 6.07
N VAL A 52 3.40 -12.95 6.43
CA VAL A 52 4.85 -12.92 6.60
C VAL A 52 5.21 -12.51 8.03
N ARG A 53 6.29 -13.07 8.57
CA ARG A 53 6.85 -12.62 9.83
C ARG A 53 8.17 -11.94 9.56
N HIS A 54 8.25 -10.65 9.90
CA HIS A 54 9.47 -9.87 9.74
C HIS A 54 10.48 -10.21 10.82
N THR A 55 11.77 -10.12 10.49
CA THR A 55 12.87 -10.36 11.43
C THR A 55 12.98 -9.30 12.53
N TYR A 56 12.42 -8.11 12.31
CA TYR A 56 12.57 -6.91 13.16
C TYR A 56 11.25 -6.39 13.76
N LYS A 57 10.11 -7.08 13.51
CA LYS A 57 8.80 -6.71 14.05
C LYS A 57 8.11 -7.91 14.69
N GLU A 58 7.36 -7.65 15.77
CA GLU A 58 6.48 -8.67 16.35
C GLU A 58 5.17 -8.80 15.56
N GLY A 59 4.62 -10.01 15.55
CA GLY A 59 3.37 -10.34 14.88
C GLY A 59 3.54 -10.60 13.39
N TRP A 60 2.42 -10.91 12.75
CA TRP A 60 2.37 -11.26 11.33
C TRP A 60 1.93 -10.07 10.48
N GLY A 61 2.64 -9.84 9.41
CA GLY A 61 2.36 -8.84 8.39
C GLY A 61 1.79 -9.47 7.12
N VAL A 62 1.59 -8.63 6.12
CA VAL A 62 1.33 -9.04 4.73
C VAL A 62 2.53 -8.61 3.88
N PRO A 63 2.82 -9.29 2.75
CA PRO A 63 3.87 -8.86 1.84
C PRO A 63 3.65 -7.43 1.35
N GLY A 64 4.72 -6.65 1.27
CA GLY A 64 4.67 -5.29 0.77
C GLY A 64 5.76 -4.39 1.32
N GLY A 65 5.90 -3.22 0.69
CA GLY A 65 6.95 -2.28 1.02
C GLY A 65 6.66 -0.87 0.54
N LEU A 66 7.70 -0.04 0.50
CA LEU A 66 7.57 1.33 0.02
C LEU A 66 7.54 1.37 -1.52
N VAL A 67 6.66 2.22 -2.03
CA VAL A 67 6.61 2.55 -3.46
C VAL A 67 7.84 3.37 -3.81
N LYS A 68 8.61 2.94 -4.82
CA LYS A 68 9.80 3.64 -5.31
C LYS A 68 9.41 4.88 -6.14
N ALA A 69 10.33 5.82 -6.26
CA ALA A 69 10.09 7.01 -7.09
C ALA A 69 9.80 6.62 -8.55
N GLY A 70 8.65 7.08 -9.07
CA GLY A 70 8.19 6.76 -10.42
C GLY A 70 7.54 5.39 -10.59
N GLU A 71 7.44 4.59 -9.52
CA GLU A 71 6.78 3.29 -9.53
C GLU A 71 5.28 3.43 -9.27
N HIS A 72 4.46 2.63 -9.96
CA HIS A 72 3.03 2.54 -9.63
C HIS A 72 2.82 1.59 -8.44
N PRO A 73 1.92 1.89 -7.48
CA PRO A 73 1.71 1.03 -6.30
C PRO A 73 1.34 -0.42 -6.64
N ALA A 74 0.63 -0.67 -7.75
CA ALA A 74 0.33 -2.03 -8.21
C ALA A 74 1.59 -2.81 -8.65
N ASP A 75 2.56 -2.12 -9.27
CA ASP A 75 3.83 -2.74 -9.65
C ASP A 75 4.69 -3.02 -8.41
N ALA A 76 4.63 -2.12 -7.43
CA ALA A 76 5.33 -2.29 -6.16
C ALA A 76 4.90 -3.57 -5.43
N VAL A 77 3.59 -3.88 -5.34
CA VAL A 77 3.14 -5.13 -4.67
C VAL A 77 3.63 -6.38 -5.40
N VAL A 78 3.68 -6.37 -6.73
CA VAL A 78 4.19 -7.50 -7.52
C VAL A 78 5.69 -7.68 -7.30
N ARG A 79 6.44 -6.58 -7.28
CA ARG A 79 7.88 -6.59 -6.98
C ARG A 79 8.16 -7.09 -5.57
N GLU A 80 7.47 -6.54 -4.56
CA GLU A 80 7.67 -6.91 -3.15
C GLU A 80 7.32 -8.39 -2.91
N ALA A 81 6.22 -8.91 -3.47
CA ALA A 81 5.88 -10.32 -3.35
C ALA A 81 6.99 -11.23 -3.92
N ARG A 82 7.62 -10.82 -5.01
CA ARG A 82 8.76 -11.57 -5.57
C ARG A 82 10.00 -11.46 -4.69
N GLU A 83 10.32 -10.26 -4.23
CA GLU A 83 11.52 -9.97 -3.42
C GLU A 83 11.43 -10.62 -2.04
N GLU A 84 10.28 -10.56 -1.37
CA GLU A 84 10.08 -11.02 0.00
C GLU A 84 9.79 -12.52 0.12
N VAL A 85 8.91 -13.05 -0.75
CA VAL A 85 8.36 -14.40 -0.60
C VAL A 85 8.52 -15.29 -1.86
N GLY A 86 9.17 -14.79 -2.91
CA GLY A 86 9.46 -15.55 -4.12
C GLY A 86 8.24 -15.81 -5.01
N LEU A 87 7.09 -15.17 -4.76
CA LEU A 87 5.88 -15.40 -5.53
C LEU A 87 5.73 -14.44 -6.71
N THR A 88 5.26 -14.99 -7.83
CA THR A 88 4.69 -14.18 -8.91
C THR A 88 3.18 -14.05 -8.68
N ILE A 89 2.72 -12.83 -8.47
CA ILE A 89 1.32 -12.53 -8.19
C ILE A 89 0.69 -11.67 -9.26
N GLU A 90 -0.64 -11.67 -9.30
CA GLU A 90 -1.44 -10.71 -10.06
C GLU A 90 -2.44 -10.01 -9.14
N VAL A 91 -2.65 -8.72 -9.40
CA VAL A 91 -3.68 -7.92 -8.73
C VAL A 91 -5.04 -8.29 -9.30
N THR A 92 -6.02 -8.56 -8.42
CA THR A 92 -7.33 -9.08 -8.84
C THR A 92 -8.46 -8.07 -8.74
N GLY A 93 -8.20 -6.88 -8.22
CA GLY A 93 -9.24 -5.87 -8.05
C GLY A 93 -8.71 -4.51 -7.63
N GLU A 94 -9.65 -3.62 -7.36
CA GLU A 94 -9.36 -2.24 -6.97
C GLU A 94 -8.76 -2.16 -5.56
N PRO A 95 -7.80 -1.27 -5.32
CA PRO A 95 -7.17 -1.16 -4.02
C PRO A 95 -8.07 -0.51 -2.96
N ALA A 96 -7.84 -0.86 -1.70
CA ALA A 96 -8.22 -0.04 -0.56
C ALA A 96 -7.06 0.88 -0.17
N VAL A 97 -7.37 2.03 0.46
CA VAL A 97 -6.38 2.98 0.93
C VAL A 97 -6.55 3.22 2.42
N VAL A 98 -5.46 3.16 3.15
CA VAL A 98 -5.40 3.52 4.58
C VAL A 98 -4.42 4.67 4.76
N VAL A 99 -4.87 5.72 5.44
CA VAL A 99 -4.02 6.86 5.80
C VAL A 99 -3.73 6.79 7.30
N ASP A 100 -2.47 6.83 7.65
CA ASP A 100 -1.98 6.93 9.03
C ASP A 100 -1.29 8.29 9.24
N PRO A 101 -2.01 9.30 9.75
CA PRO A 101 -1.47 10.64 9.92
C PRO A 101 -0.31 10.72 10.92
N PRO A 102 -0.31 9.99 12.06
CA PRO A 102 0.79 10.02 13.01
C PRO A 102 2.13 9.61 12.39
N THR A 103 2.16 8.57 11.56
CA THR A 103 3.38 8.09 10.92
C THR A 103 3.63 8.74 9.56
N ARG A 104 2.71 9.61 9.10
CA ARG A 104 2.71 10.21 7.75
C ARG A 104 2.84 9.15 6.67
N ARG A 105 2.04 8.09 6.80
CA ARG A 105 2.05 6.97 5.86
C ARG A 105 0.68 6.83 5.19
N VAL A 106 0.72 6.47 3.91
CA VAL A 106 -0.45 6.08 3.12
C VAL A 106 -0.17 4.69 2.58
N ASP A 107 -0.97 3.71 2.94
CA ASP A 107 -0.88 2.35 2.41
C ASP A 107 -1.96 2.11 1.37
N VAL A 108 -1.53 1.64 0.20
CA VAL A 108 -2.39 1.20 -0.90
C VAL A 108 -2.42 -0.32 -0.89
N ILE A 109 -3.57 -0.90 -0.60
CA ILE A 109 -3.74 -2.33 -0.33
C ILE A 109 -4.43 -2.99 -1.52
N TYR A 110 -3.76 -3.93 -2.17
CA TYR A 110 -4.28 -4.63 -3.33
C TYR A 110 -4.74 -6.05 -3.00
N PRO A 111 -5.98 -6.43 -3.38
CA PRO A 111 -6.34 -7.84 -3.44
C PRO A 111 -5.52 -8.52 -4.52
N SER A 112 -4.92 -9.65 -4.20
CA SER A 112 -4.00 -10.33 -5.10
C SER A 112 -4.14 -11.85 -4.97
N ARG A 113 -3.70 -12.56 -5.99
CA ARG A 113 -3.56 -14.01 -6.00
C ARG A 113 -2.25 -14.43 -6.66
N VAL A 114 -1.87 -15.69 -6.51
CA VAL A 114 -0.76 -16.24 -7.26
C VAL A 114 -1.11 -16.23 -8.74
N ALA A 115 -0.19 -15.81 -9.60
CA ALA A 115 -0.43 -15.76 -11.04
C ALA A 115 -0.67 -17.17 -11.63
N ALA A 116 -1.53 -17.25 -12.64
CA ALA A 116 -1.86 -18.51 -13.26
C ALA A 116 -0.61 -19.27 -13.74
N GLY A 117 -0.48 -20.54 -13.34
CA GLY A 117 0.66 -21.38 -13.69
C GLY A 117 1.93 -21.13 -12.87
N ALA A 118 1.94 -20.14 -11.97
CA ALA A 118 3.06 -19.92 -11.05
C ALA A 118 2.96 -20.84 -9.81
N SER A 119 4.11 -21.07 -9.16
CA SER A 119 4.15 -21.83 -7.90
C SER A 119 3.53 -21.03 -6.77
N SER A 120 2.71 -21.69 -5.94
CA SER A 120 2.18 -21.16 -4.68
C SER A 120 3.09 -21.40 -3.47
N ASP A 121 4.30 -21.93 -3.70
CA ASP A 121 5.27 -22.23 -2.66
C ASP A 121 5.96 -20.94 -2.18
N ALA A 122 5.33 -20.28 -1.23
CA ALA A 122 5.85 -19.07 -0.60
C ALA A 122 7.00 -19.41 0.36
N ARG A 123 8.14 -18.76 0.20
CA ARG A 123 9.33 -18.94 1.06
C ARG A 123 9.95 -17.60 1.40
N PRO A 124 10.55 -17.44 2.60
CA PRO A 124 11.39 -16.29 2.87
C PRO A 124 12.46 -16.15 1.77
N ASN A 125 12.46 -15.03 1.07
CA ASN A 125 13.35 -14.75 -0.06
C ASN A 125 14.16 -13.46 0.15
N SER A 126 14.02 -12.85 1.32
CA SER A 126 14.82 -11.68 1.73
C SER A 126 15.26 -11.82 3.19
N VAL A 127 16.30 -11.08 3.58
CA VAL A 127 16.79 -11.06 4.97
C VAL A 127 15.78 -10.43 5.95
N GLU A 128 14.79 -9.73 5.45
CA GLU A 128 13.77 -9.07 6.26
C GLU A 128 12.65 -10.02 6.67
N ILE A 129 12.45 -11.13 5.95
CA ILE A 129 11.39 -12.09 6.19
C ILE A 129 11.95 -13.35 6.87
N ALA A 130 11.45 -13.63 8.06
CA ALA A 130 11.79 -14.83 8.82
C ALA A 130 10.92 -16.03 8.43
N GLU A 131 9.63 -15.80 8.15
CA GLU A 131 8.67 -16.84 7.80
C GLU A 131 7.63 -16.30 6.79
N ALA A 132 7.16 -17.18 5.92
CA ALA A 132 6.04 -16.93 5.00
C ALA A 132 5.11 -18.14 5.07
N VAL A 133 3.85 -17.93 5.52
CA VAL A 133 2.93 -19.04 5.81
C VAL A 133 1.52 -18.69 5.35
N TRP A 134 0.86 -19.66 4.73
CA TRP A 134 -0.55 -19.58 4.38
C TRP A 134 -1.41 -19.89 5.62
N HIS A 135 -2.26 -18.95 6.02
CA HIS A 135 -3.18 -19.09 7.14
C HIS A 135 -4.61 -19.23 6.65
N ALA A 136 -5.32 -20.23 7.14
CA ALA A 136 -6.73 -20.45 6.80
C ALA A 136 -7.58 -19.23 7.18
N ALA A 137 -8.60 -18.96 6.37
CA ALA A 137 -9.55 -17.89 6.66
C ALA A 137 -10.20 -18.11 8.05
N GLY A 138 -10.22 -17.08 8.87
CA GLY A 138 -10.76 -17.14 10.24
C GLY A 138 -9.80 -17.71 11.31
N GLN A 139 -8.60 -18.16 10.95
CA GLN A 139 -7.57 -18.64 11.89
C GLN A 139 -6.30 -17.80 11.80
N LEU A 140 -6.47 -16.48 11.76
CA LEU A 140 -5.33 -15.57 11.67
C LEU A 140 -4.62 -15.46 13.02
N PRO A 141 -3.27 -15.46 13.02
CA PRO A 141 -2.47 -15.25 14.23
C PRO A 141 -2.54 -13.79 14.69
N ARG A 142 -1.75 -13.43 15.72
CA ARG A 142 -1.59 -12.03 16.12
C ARG A 142 -0.98 -11.24 14.96
N LEU A 143 -1.75 -10.30 14.42
CA LEU A 143 -1.34 -9.46 13.31
C LEU A 143 -0.61 -8.20 13.79
N GLN A 144 0.26 -7.68 12.95
CA GLN A 144 0.75 -6.32 13.05
C GLN A 144 -0.40 -5.33 12.82
N PRO A 145 -0.42 -4.14 13.43
CA PRO A 145 -1.50 -3.16 13.27
C PRO A 145 -1.77 -2.80 11.80
N GLU A 146 -0.71 -2.64 11.00
CA GLU A 146 -0.79 -2.32 9.59
C GLU A 146 -1.49 -3.43 8.80
N ALA A 147 -1.16 -4.70 9.06
CA ALA A 147 -1.79 -5.85 8.42
C ALA A 147 -3.26 -5.99 8.81
N ALA A 148 -3.59 -5.82 10.10
CA ALA A 148 -4.96 -5.82 10.56
C ALA A 148 -5.79 -4.70 9.92
N GLY A 149 -5.22 -3.49 9.83
CA GLY A 149 -5.81 -2.34 9.16
C GLY A 149 -6.04 -2.59 7.67
N ALA A 150 -5.08 -3.20 6.98
CA ALA A 150 -5.15 -3.54 5.56
C ALA A 150 -6.27 -4.56 5.28
N ILE A 151 -6.33 -5.64 6.04
CA ILE A 151 -7.38 -6.68 5.91
C ILE A 151 -8.76 -6.06 6.13
N ALA A 152 -8.94 -5.27 7.19
CA ALA A 152 -10.20 -4.62 7.49
C ALA A 152 -10.62 -3.59 6.43
N ALA A 153 -9.67 -2.84 5.86
CA ALA A 153 -9.95 -1.86 4.82
C ALA A 153 -10.41 -2.52 3.53
N LEU A 154 -9.74 -3.59 3.10
CA LEU A 154 -10.12 -4.30 1.89
C LEU A 154 -11.47 -5.01 2.06
N ALA A 155 -11.74 -5.65 3.21
CA ALA A 155 -13.01 -6.28 3.49
C ALA A 155 -14.20 -5.29 3.45
N ARG A 156 -14.02 -4.07 3.99
CA ARG A 156 -15.02 -3.01 3.88
C ARG A 156 -15.29 -2.59 2.44
N ARG A 157 -14.23 -2.46 1.63
CA ARG A 157 -14.36 -2.10 0.22
C ARG A 157 -15.09 -3.19 -0.58
N GLU A 158 -14.74 -4.45 -0.38
CA GLU A 158 -15.38 -5.60 -1.03
C GLU A 158 -16.89 -5.66 -0.69
N ALA A 159 -17.24 -5.42 0.58
CA ALA A 159 -18.64 -5.36 1.03
C ALA A 159 -19.42 -4.21 0.36
N GLN A 160 -18.81 -3.04 0.19
CA GLN A 160 -19.42 -1.88 -0.49
C GLN A 160 -19.64 -2.16 -1.98
N ALA A 161 -18.67 -2.78 -2.65
CA ALA A 161 -18.80 -3.15 -4.06
C ALA A 161 -19.91 -4.19 -4.30
N GLY A 162 -20.07 -5.16 -3.39
CA GLY A 162 -21.15 -6.17 -3.44
C GLY A 162 -22.55 -5.59 -3.21
N SER A 163 -22.68 -4.53 -2.43
CA SER A 163 -23.97 -3.87 -2.17
C SER A 163 -24.42 -2.88 -3.26
N GLY A 164 -23.50 -2.40 -4.09
CA GLY A 164 -23.79 -1.46 -5.18
C GLY A 164 -24.27 -2.11 -6.49
N GLY A 165 -24.22 -3.44 -6.60
CA GLY A 165 -24.65 -4.20 -7.79
C GLY A 165 -26.11 -4.67 -7.80
N ALA A 166 -26.92 -4.29 -6.82
CA ALA A 166 -28.32 -4.74 -6.68
C ALA A 166 -29.32 -3.57 -6.91
N VAL A 167 -29.18 -2.82 -8.01
CA VAL A 167 -30.18 -1.84 -8.48
C VAL A 167 -30.53 -2.13 -9.91
#